data_45262dea2d38e5989613067e46f501a7
#
_entry.id   45262dea2d38e5989613067e46f501a7
#
_cell.length_a   1.000
_cell.length_b   1.000
_cell.length_c   1.000
_cell.angle_alpha   90.00
_cell.angle_beta   90.00
_cell.angle_gamma   90.00
#
_symmetry.space_group_name_H-M   'P 1'
#
loop_
_entity.id
_entity.type
_entity.pdbx_description
1 polymer ?
#
loop_
_entity_poly.entity_id
_entity_poly.type
_entity_poly.pdbx_seq_one_letter_code
_entity_poly.pdbx_strand_id
1 'polypeptide(L)'
;MQKINTNIFQNADELMENIVGVTTYLSEQIKQRDGDCMRETLQVIPTKEGKSYWKDESNNCYRMYHFITDATSFDAVESAKDFYESAVAFGNFQALLSEYPAETLHETIPDFHNTGKRYKDFLKALEEDVCDRARDVQSEIEFVKAHAPETTYVTELLNKKELPLRVTHNDTKLNNVMIDNITGKGICVIDLDTVMPGSALYDFGDAIRFGANTAVEDETDLTKVSLDLELFELYAKGFLEGCQGRLTQQEIELLPMGAKLMTLECGMRFLADYLQGDIYFRIHREHHNLDRCRTQFALIKDMERKWKKMNQIIHNLSIGTGQHQSDF
;
A
#
# COMPACT_ATOMS: atom_id res chain seq x y z
N MET A 1 17.28 8.29 -14.32
CA MET A 1 16.27 9.26 -14.81
C MET A 1 14.98 8.51 -15.09
N GLN A 2 13.84 9.07 -14.63
CA GLN A 2 12.50 8.49 -14.77
C GLN A 2 11.57 9.53 -15.41
N LYS A 3 10.67 9.06 -16.30
CA LYS A 3 9.58 9.88 -16.82
C LYS A 3 8.39 9.77 -15.86
N ILE A 4 7.85 10.89 -15.42
CA ILE A 4 6.65 10.95 -14.60
C ILE A 4 5.43 10.59 -15.47
N ASN A 5 4.56 9.73 -14.99
CA ASN A 5 3.31 9.37 -15.68
C ASN A 5 2.25 10.46 -15.46
N THR A 6 2.29 11.50 -16.28
CA THR A 6 1.37 12.63 -16.19
C THR A 6 -0.08 12.31 -16.58
N ASN A 7 -0.36 11.10 -17.10
CA ASN A 7 -1.73 10.64 -17.30
C ASN A 7 -2.40 10.25 -15.95
N ILE A 8 -1.61 9.77 -14.99
CA ILE A 8 -2.08 9.43 -13.65
C ILE A 8 -1.87 10.63 -12.71
N PHE A 9 -0.64 11.14 -12.65
CA PHE A 9 -0.25 12.27 -11.81
C PHE A 9 -0.35 13.57 -12.63
N GLN A 10 -1.55 14.15 -12.67
CA GLN A 10 -1.85 15.28 -13.54
C GLN A 10 -1.08 16.55 -13.16
N ASN A 11 -0.72 16.70 -11.89
CA ASN A 11 0.07 17.81 -11.38
C ASN A 11 1.46 17.33 -10.91
N ALA A 12 2.45 17.50 -11.77
CA ALA A 12 3.83 17.10 -11.48
C ALA A 12 4.48 17.96 -10.38
N ASP A 13 4.04 19.20 -10.19
CA ASP A 13 4.53 20.08 -9.13
C ASP A 13 4.12 19.51 -7.76
N GLU A 14 2.83 19.23 -7.55
CA GLU A 14 2.31 18.63 -6.31
C GLU A 14 2.95 17.28 -6.00
N LEU A 15 3.09 16.42 -7.02
CA LEU A 15 3.77 15.14 -6.88
C LEU A 15 5.22 15.33 -6.36
N MET A 16 5.96 16.23 -7.00
CA MET A 16 7.36 16.43 -6.64
C MET A 16 7.52 17.21 -5.32
N GLU A 17 6.56 18.05 -4.95
CA GLU A 17 6.51 18.67 -3.62
C GLU A 17 6.36 17.62 -2.53
N ASN A 18 5.46 16.64 -2.68
CA ASN A 18 5.33 15.52 -1.76
C ASN A 18 6.65 14.74 -1.65
N ILE A 19 7.22 14.33 -2.79
CA ILE A 19 8.43 13.51 -2.82
C ILE A 19 9.61 14.25 -2.19
N VAL A 20 9.83 15.52 -2.55
CA VAL A 20 10.93 16.32 -2.00
C VAL A 20 10.74 16.58 -0.51
N GLY A 21 9.51 16.91 -0.09
CA GLY A 21 9.20 17.12 1.32
C GLY A 21 9.49 15.88 2.16
N VAL A 22 8.96 14.73 1.74
CA VAL A 22 9.14 13.46 2.45
C VAL A 22 10.60 13.00 2.45
N THR A 23 11.30 13.04 1.29
CA THR A 23 12.69 12.57 1.22
C THR A 23 13.67 13.49 1.96
N THR A 24 13.41 14.79 1.98
CA THR A 24 14.19 15.74 2.78
C THR A 24 14.04 15.46 4.27
N TYR A 25 12.81 15.30 4.73
CA TYR A 25 12.53 14.98 6.13
C TYR A 25 13.15 13.63 6.54
N LEU A 26 12.96 12.58 5.72
CA LEU A 26 13.61 11.28 5.95
C LEU A 26 15.13 11.42 6.06
N SER A 27 15.76 12.20 5.16
CA SER A 27 17.21 12.42 5.20
C SER A 27 17.66 13.07 6.52
N GLU A 28 16.88 13.98 7.07
CA GLU A 28 17.16 14.62 8.36
C GLU A 28 17.04 13.61 9.51
N GLN A 29 15.95 12.82 9.54
CA GLN A 29 15.74 11.80 10.57
C GLN A 29 16.83 10.71 10.52
N ILE A 30 17.22 10.26 9.32
CA ILE A 30 18.28 9.27 9.13
C ILE A 30 19.63 9.80 9.62
N LYS A 31 19.98 11.05 9.31
CA LYS A 31 21.21 11.68 9.81
C LYS A 31 21.25 11.80 11.32
N GLN A 32 20.12 12.09 11.98
CA GLN A 32 20.03 12.19 13.44
C GLN A 32 20.35 10.86 14.16
N ARG A 33 20.19 9.73 13.48
CA ARG A 33 20.53 8.40 13.99
C ARG A 33 21.85 7.84 13.41
N ASP A 34 22.70 8.71 12.86
CA ASP A 34 23.98 8.36 12.23
C ASP A 34 23.83 7.37 11.05
N GLY A 35 22.68 7.37 10.36
CA GLY A 35 22.39 6.53 9.18
C GLY A 35 22.92 7.13 7.89
N ASP A 36 22.94 6.31 6.83
CA ASP A 36 23.37 6.70 5.49
C ASP A 36 22.19 7.16 4.62
N CYS A 37 21.91 8.46 4.64
CA CYS A 37 20.82 9.02 3.85
C CYS A 37 20.97 8.85 2.33
N MET A 38 22.17 8.54 1.83
CA MET A 38 22.36 8.26 0.40
C MET A 38 21.88 6.87 0.00
N ARG A 39 21.71 5.97 0.97
CA ARG A 39 21.25 4.60 0.75
C ARG A 39 19.89 4.32 1.40
N GLU A 40 19.52 5.02 2.49
CA GLU A 40 18.32 4.71 3.28
C GLU A 40 17.09 5.51 2.85
N THR A 41 17.24 6.51 1.97
CA THR A 41 16.11 7.21 1.33
C THR A 41 16.48 7.70 -0.06
N LEU A 42 15.47 7.93 -0.92
CA LEU A 42 15.70 8.50 -2.25
C LEU A 42 16.25 9.93 -2.14
N GLN A 43 17.22 10.24 -2.97
CA GLN A 43 17.80 11.58 -3.10
C GLN A 43 17.48 12.16 -4.46
N VAL A 44 16.60 13.16 -4.51
CA VAL A 44 16.26 13.87 -5.76
C VAL A 44 17.47 14.67 -6.23
N ILE A 45 17.86 14.49 -7.48
CA ILE A 45 18.91 15.30 -8.12
C ILE A 45 18.23 16.49 -8.79
N PRO A 46 18.50 17.74 -8.33
CA PRO A 46 17.90 18.92 -8.92
C PRO A 46 18.44 19.19 -10.33
N THR A 47 17.65 19.89 -11.13
CA THR A 47 18.11 20.45 -12.42
C THR A 47 19.18 21.53 -12.19
N LYS A 48 19.83 21.99 -13.25
CA LYS A 48 20.80 23.10 -13.17
C LYS A 48 20.17 24.39 -12.64
N GLU A 49 18.87 24.55 -12.80
CA GLU A 49 18.07 25.69 -12.31
C GLU A 49 17.53 25.46 -10.89
N GLY A 50 17.90 24.34 -10.24
CA GLY A 50 17.48 24.02 -8.87
C GLY A 50 16.07 23.41 -8.75
N LYS A 51 15.42 23.02 -9.86
CA LYS A 51 14.09 22.40 -9.85
C LYS A 51 14.19 20.92 -9.56
N SER A 52 13.16 20.33 -8.95
CA SER A 52 13.06 18.90 -8.62
C SER A 52 12.81 18.00 -9.83
N TYR A 53 12.33 18.54 -10.95
CA TYR A 53 12.12 17.83 -12.20
C TYR A 53 12.35 18.76 -13.41
N TRP A 54 12.52 18.17 -14.58
CA TRP A 54 12.67 18.87 -15.86
C TRP A 54 11.50 18.54 -16.78
N LYS A 55 11.07 19.53 -17.55
CA LYS A 55 9.98 19.43 -18.52
C LYS A 55 10.49 19.68 -19.91
N ASP A 56 10.21 18.75 -20.84
CA ASP A 56 10.58 18.89 -22.25
C ASP A 56 9.60 19.77 -23.04
N GLU A 57 9.91 20.04 -24.31
CA GLU A 57 9.09 20.82 -25.22
C GLU A 57 7.69 20.20 -25.49
N SER A 58 7.56 18.89 -25.28
CA SER A 58 6.30 18.12 -25.42
C SER A 58 5.54 18.00 -24.09
N ASN A 59 5.94 18.77 -23.07
CA ASN A 59 5.38 18.73 -21.70
C ASN A 59 5.57 17.40 -20.96
N ASN A 60 6.47 16.52 -21.39
CA ASN A 60 6.83 15.37 -20.58
C ASN A 60 7.69 15.80 -19.39
N CYS A 61 7.40 15.28 -18.22
CA CYS A 61 8.12 15.57 -16.99
C CYS A 61 9.09 14.44 -16.66
N TYR A 62 10.32 14.79 -16.29
CA TYR A 62 11.39 13.85 -15.96
C TYR A 62 12.05 14.23 -14.65
N ARG A 63 12.28 13.25 -13.79
CA ARG A 63 13.02 13.41 -12.54
C ARG A 63 14.23 12.50 -12.49
N MET A 64 15.15 12.77 -11.58
CA MET A 64 16.35 11.98 -11.40
C MET A 64 16.62 11.76 -9.91
N TYR A 65 17.00 10.52 -9.56
CA TYR A 65 17.46 10.15 -8.23
C TYR A 65 18.91 9.69 -8.27
N HIS A 66 19.60 9.83 -7.15
CA HIS A 66 20.83 9.09 -6.93
C HIS A 66 20.55 7.59 -6.99
N PHE A 67 21.45 6.86 -7.64
CA PHE A 67 21.32 5.42 -7.75
C PHE A 67 21.83 4.75 -6.47
N ILE A 68 21.03 3.87 -5.89
CA ILE A 68 21.40 3.09 -4.71
C ILE A 68 22.16 1.85 -5.19
N THR A 69 23.45 1.76 -4.87
CA THR A 69 24.31 0.63 -5.23
C THR A 69 24.21 -0.50 -4.23
N ASP A 70 24.61 -1.71 -4.66
CA ASP A 70 24.68 -2.91 -3.80
C ASP A 70 23.38 -3.24 -3.09
N ALA A 71 22.25 -2.98 -3.76
CA ALA A 71 20.92 -3.30 -3.31
C ALA A 71 20.04 -3.76 -4.48
N THR A 72 19.09 -4.64 -4.20
CA THR A 72 18.18 -5.25 -5.20
C THR A 72 16.74 -5.17 -4.69
N SER A 73 15.79 -4.95 -5.59
CA SER A 73 14.35 -5.12 -5.32
C SER A 73 13.86 -6.43 -5.96
N PHE A 74 12.83 -7.05 -5.39
CA PHE A 74 12.28 -8.34 -5.85
C PHE A 74 10.81 -8.17 -6.28
N ASP A 75 10.46 -8.71 -7.44
CA ASP A 75 9.10 -8.59 -7.98
C ASP A 75 8.06 -9.49 -7.27
N ALA A 76 8.51 -10.53 -6.58
CA ALA A 76 7.65 -11.48 -5.87
C ALA A 76 8.28 -11.90 -4.54
N VAL A 77 7.45 -12.41 -3.64
CA VAL A 77 7.90 -13.01 -2.38
C VAL A 77 8.49 -14.39 -2.68
N GLU A 78 9.80 -14.44 -2.90
CA GLU A 78 10.54 -15.72 -3.10
C GLU A 78 11.06 -16.27 -1.77
N SER A 79 11.22 -15.41 -0.77
CA SER A 79 11.75 -15.73 0.55
C SER A 79 10.91 -15.08 1.64
N ALA A 80 10.57 -15.86 2.67
CA ALA A 80 9.93 -15.35 3.87
C ALA A 80 10.77 -14.26 4.55
N LYS A 81 12.11 -14.36 4.46
CA LYS A 81 13.04 -13.35 4.99
C LYS A 81 12.87 -12.01 4.27
N ASP A 82 12.82 -12.01 2.93
CA ASP A 82 12.70 -10.76 2.17
C ASP A 82 11.36 -10.07 2.43
N PHE A 83 10.30 -10.86 2.63
CA PHE A 83 8.99 -10.35 3.00
C PHE A 83 9.00 -9.73 4.42
N TYR A 84 9.69 -10.35 5.37
CA TYR A 84 9.90 -9.77 6.70
C TYR A 84 10.71 -8.47 6.63
N GLU A 85 11.80 -8.45 5.86
CA GLU A 85 12.65 -7.26 5.73
C GLU A 85 11.91 -6.10 5.03
N SER A 86 11.02 -6.40 4.08
CA SER A 86 10.15 -5.39 3.49
C SER A 86 9.17 -4.82 4.53
N ALA A 87 8.64 -5.65 5.40
CA ALA A 87 7.78 -5.22 6.50
C ALA A 87 8.52 -4.30 7.47
N VAL A 88 9.76 -4.65 7.85
CA VAL A 88 10.63 -3.80 8.68
C VAL A 88 10.89 -2.46 7.99
N ALA A 89 11.16 -2.46 6.68
CA ALA A 89 11.43 -1.24 5.92
C ALA A 89 10.19 -0.31 5.87
N PHE A 90 8.99 -0.85 5.57
CA PHE A 90 7.76 -0.06 5.59
C PHE A 90 7.37 0.41 6.99
N GLY A 91 7.58 -0.43 8.02
CA GLY A 91 7.40 -0.02 9.41
C GLY A 91 8.34 1.10 9.82
N ASN A 92 9.62 1.03 9.43
CA ASN A 92 10.60 2.09 9.67
C ASN A 92 10.25 3.39 8.91
N PHE A 93 9.72 3.28 7.70
CA PHE A 93 9.17 4.43 6.94
C PHE A 93 8.07 5.12 7.73
N GLN A 94 7.11 4.36 8.29
CA GLN A 94 6.06 4.89 9.16
C GLN A 94 6.62 5.52 10.45
N ALA A 95 7.64 4.91 11.06
CA ALA A 95 8.26 5.42 12.27
C ALA A 95 8.99 6.75 12.04
N LEU A 96 9.80 6.81 10.98
CA LEU A 96 10.57 8.01 10.61
C LEU A 96 9.65 9.20 10.26
N LEU A 97 8.49 8.93 9.68
CA LEU A 97 7.52 9.95 9.25
C LEU A 97 6.41 10.19 10.29
N SER A 98 6.49 9.59 11.48
CA SER A 98 5.43 9.69 12.49
C SER A 98 5.12 11.12 12.93
N GLU A 99 6.10 12.01 12.90
CA GLU A 99 5.97 13.44 13.26
C GLU A 99 5.91 14.35 12.01
N TYR A 100 5.88 13.79 10.81
CA TYR A 100 5.71 14.58 9.60
C TYR A 100 4.26 15.09 9.53
N PRO A 101 4.02 16.39 9.24
CA PRO A 101 2.66 16.93 9.15
C PRO A 101 1.96 16.43 7.88
N ALA A 102 1.36 15.24 7.96
CA ALA A 102 0.77 14.54 6.81
C ALA A 102 -0.28 15.36 6.06
N GLU A 103 -0.98 16.28 6.75
CA GLU A 103 -1.96 17.19 6.17
C GLU A 103 -1.36 18.22 5.20
N THR A 104 -0.05 18.36 5.15
CA THR A 104 0.65 19.23 4.18
C THR A 104 0.89 18.55 2.83
N LEU A 105 0.71 17.24 2.76
CA LEU A 105 0.83 16.50 1.50
C LEU A 105 -0.38 16.71 0.60
N HIS A 106 -0.14 16.76 -0.69
CA HIS A 106 -1.18 16.81 -1.71
C HIS A 106 -1.75 15.41 -1.97
N GLU A 107 -3.05 15.31 -2.15
CA GLU A 107 -3.67 14.11 -2.71
C GLU A 107 -3.46 14.08 -4.23
N THR A 108 -2.32 13.57 -4.68
CA THR A 108 -1.94 13.52 -6.11
C THR A 108 -2.83 12.59 -6.93
N ILE A 109 -3.51 11.64 -6.29
CA ILE A 109 -4.62 10.86 -6.82
C ILE A 109 -5.78 11.02 -5.84
N PRO A 110 -6.77 11.87 -6.16
CA PRO A 110 -7.90 12.11 -5.26
C PRO A 110 -8.64 10.83 -4.87
N ASP A 111 -8.99 10.72 -3.59
CA ASP A 111 -9.73 9.58 -3.04
C ASP A 111 -9.07 8.21 -3.29
N PHE A 112 -7.73 8.13 -3.30
CA PHE A 112 -7.00 6.92 -3.72
C PHE A 112 -7.43 5.70 -2.93
N HIS A 113 -7.38 5.75 -1.59
CA HIS A 113 -7.86 4.71 -0.68
C HIS A 113 -9.12 5.13 0.10
N ASN A 114 -9.98 5.94 -0.52
CA ASN A 114 -11.32 6.17 -0.02
C ASN A 114 -12.24 5.03 -0.47
N THR A 115 -12.24 3.92 0.28
CA THR A 115 -13.01 2.72 -0.08
C THR A 115 -14.51 2.99 -0.19
N GLY A 116 -15.05 3.92 0.62
CA GLY A 116 -16.45 4.37 0.50
C GLY A 116 -16.73 5.09 -0.83
N LYS A 117 -15.78 5.86 -1.35
CA LYS A 117 -15.87 6.47 -2.68
C LYS A 117 -15.76 5.40 -3.78
N ARG A 118 -14.84 4.43 -3.64
CA ARG A 118 -14.72 3.30 -4.56
C ARG A 118 -16.00 2.47 -4.63
N TYR A 119 -16.71 2.32 -3.50
CA TYR A 119 -18.03 1.68 -3.48
C TYR A 119 -19.06 2.48 -4.29
N LYS A 120 -19.09 3.81 -4.18
CA LYS A 120 -19.96 4.66 -4.99
C LYS A 120 -19.63 4.56 -6.48
N ASP A 121 -18.34 4.53 -6.83
CA ASP A 121 -17.90 4.37 -8.22
C ASP A 121 -18.31 3.00 -8.77
N PHE A 122 -18.22 1.93 -7.97
CA PHE A 122 -18.73 0.62 -8.32
C PHE A 122 -20.26 0.64 -8.57
N LEU A 123 -21.04 1.27 -7.68
CA LEU A 123 -22.49 1.38 -7.87
C LEU A 123 -22.86 2.11 -9.16
N LYS A 124 -22.09 3.17 -9.49
CA LYS A 124 -22.27 3.89 -10.75
C LYS A 124 -21.93 3.00 -11.96
N ALA A 125 -20.80 2.29 -11.92
CA ALA A 125 -20.43 1.34 -12.98
C ALA A 125 -21.48 0.25 -13.18
N LEU A 126 -22.09 -0.22 -12.08
CA LEU A 126 -23.18 -1.19 -12.11
C LEU A 126 -24.47 -0.63 -12.72
N GLU A 127 -24.82 0.62 -12.40
CA GLU A 127 -26.02 1.29 -12.96
C GLU A 127 -25.86 1.55 -14.47
N GLU A 128 -24.67 1.95 -14.88
CA GLU A 128 -24.35 2.23 -16.29
C GLU A 128 -24.24 0.95 -17.12
N ASP A 129 -23.67 -0.12 -16.58
CA ASP A 129 -23.45 -1.44 -17.18
C ASP A 129 -23.18 -1.40 -18.69
N VAL A 130 -22.23 -0.56 -19.08
CA VAL A 130 -21.99 -0.18 -20.49
C VAL A 130 -21.65 -1.35 -21.43
N CYS A 131 -21.31 -2.51 -20.86
CA CYS A 131 -20.98 -3.73 -21.59
C CYS A 131 -22.00 -4.85 -21.41
N ASP A 132 -23.14 -4.61 -20.75
CA ASP A 132 -24.19 -5.62 -20.43
C ASP A 132 -23.62 -6.87 -19.74
N ARG A 133 -22.68 -6.66 -18.79
CA ARG A 133 -21.95 -7.71 -18.05
C ARG A 133 -22.50 -7.97 -16.65
N ALA A 134 -23.31 -7.07 -16.10
CA ALA A 134 -23.81 -7.18 -14.72
C ALA A 134 -24.60 -8.46 -14.46
N ARG A 135 -25.35 -8.95 -15.45
CA ARG A 135 -26.12 -10.20 -15.35
C ARG A 135 -25.25 -11.44 -15.10
N ASP A 136 -23.99 -11.42 -15.54
CA ASP A 136 -23.08 -12.58 -15.49
C ASP A 136 -22.24 -12.61 -14.20
N VAL A 137 -22.31 -11.54 -13.37
CA VAL A 137 -21.49 -11.34 -12.15
C VAL A 137 -22.32 -11.02 -10.92
N GLN A 138 -23.56 -11.55 -10.84
CA GLN A 138 -24.49 -11.26 -9.75
C GLN A 138 -23.93 -11.66 -8.38
N SER A 139 -23.20 -12.78 -8.29
CA SER A 139 -22.58 -13.23 -7.04
C SER A 139 -21.49 -12.26 -6.53
N GLU A 140 -20.71 -11.67 -7.44
CA GLU A 140 -19.71 -10.68 -7.12
C GLU A 140 -20.34 -9.35 -6.70
N ILE A 141 -21.42 -8.96 -7.36
CA ILE A 141 -22.22 -7.76 -7.01
C ILE A 141 -22.82 -7.89 -5.61
N GLU A 142 -23.41 -9.04 -5.30
CA GLU A 142 -24.00 -9.32 -3.98
C GLU A 142 -22.92 -9.32 -2.90
N PHE A 143 -21.75 -9.90 -3.20
CA PHE A 143 -20.62 -9.89 -2.29
C PHE A 143 -20.17 -8.46 -1.93
N VAL A 144 -19.99 -7.58 -2.91
CA VAL A 144 -19.65 -6.17 -2.65
C VAL A 144 -20.72 -5.47 -1.83
N LYS A 145 -22.01 -5.65 -2.18
CA LYS A 145 -23.12 -5.03 -1.45
C LYS A 145 -23.20 -5.51 0.00
N ALA A 146 -22.91 -6.78 0.27
CA ALA A 146 -22.88 -7.32 1.63
C ALA A 146 -21.78 -6.67 2.49
N HIS A 147 -20.66 -6.27 1.88
CA HIS A 147 -19.53 -5.62 2.56
C HIS A 147 -19.61 -4.08 2.57
N ALA A 148 -20.69 -3.49 2.02
CA ALA A 148 -20.87 -2.04 1.96
C ALA A 148 -20.66 -1.31 3.31
N PRO A 149 -21.12 -1.83 4.46
CA PRO A 149 -20.91 -1.16 5.76
C PRO A 149 -19.44 -1.03 6.18
N GLU A 150 -18.56 -1.89 5.65
CA GLU A 150 -17.14 -1.87 6.00
C GLU A 150 -16.37 -0.81 5.21
N THR A 151 -16.90 -0.36 4.06
CA THR A 151 -16.18 0.51 3.11
C THR A 151 -15.88 1.90 3.68
N THR A 152 -16.66 2.39 4.62
CA THR A 152 -16.46 3.72 5.25
C THR A 152 -15.76 3.65 6.60
N TYR A 153 -15.47 2.45 7.12
CA TYR A 153 -15.05 2.26 8.49
C TYR A 153 -13.77 3.04 8.83
N VAL A 154 -12.69 2.87 8.05
CA VAL A 154 -11.42 3.55 8.32
C VAL A 154 -11.51 5.04 8.04
N THR A 155 -12.18 5.47 6.97
CA THR A 155 -12.36 6.89 6.65
C THR A 155 -13.20 7.61 7.72
N GLU A 156 -14.18 6.94 8.33
CA GLU A 156 -14.93 7.50 9.45
C GLU A 156 -14.07 7.68 10.71
N LEU A 157 -13.19 6.72 11.03
CA LEU A 157 -12.25 6.83 12.15
C LEU A 157 -11.24 7.97 11.94
N LEU A 158 -10.72 8.14 10.72
CA LEU A 158 -9.85 9.26 10.35
C LEU A 158 -10.59 10.60 10.50
N ASN A 159 -11.81 10.71 9.98
CA ASN A 159 -12.63 11.93 10.06
C ASN A 159 -12.98 12.31 11.50
N LYS A 160 -13.19 11.33 12.37
CA LYS A 160 -13.44 11.52 13.81
C LYS A 160 -12.15 11.77 14.61
N LYS A 161 -10.98 11.67 13.96
CA LYS A 161 -9.65 11.73 14.60
C LYS A 161 -9.44 10.63 15.66
N GLU A 162 -10.13 9.53 15.52
CA GLU A 162 -9.93 8.31 16.31
C GLU A 162 -8.70 7.55 15.82
N LEU A 163 -8.37 7.63 14.52
CA LEU A 163 -7.09 7.24 13.95
C LEU A 163 -6.29 8.49 13.55
N PRO A 164 -4.97 8.48 13.72
CA PRO A 164 -4.11 9.57 13.24
C PRO A 164 -4.03 9.56 11.72
N LEU A 165 -3.96 10.75 11.13
CA LEU A 165 -3.57 10.90 9.73
C LEU A 165 -2.05 10.72 9.63
N ARG A 166 -1.58 9.89 8.72
CA ARG A 166 -0.16 9.58 8.52
C ARG A 166 0.28 9.83 7.08
N VAL A 167 1.58 9.91 6.89
CA VAL A 167 2.16 9.76 5.57
C VAL A 167 2.08 8.27 5.20
N THR A 168 1.43 7.95 4.10
CA THR A 168 1.28 6.57 3.59
C THR A 168 1.95 6.41 2.23
N HIS A 169 2.54 5.26 2.01
CA HIS A 169 3.15 4.91 0.73
C HIS A 169 2.10 4.54 -0.32
N ASN A 170 1.06 3.81 0.10
CA ASN A 170 -0.11 3.39 -0.70
C ASN A 170 0.17 2.41 -1.86
N ASP A 171 1.38 1.89 -1.99
CA ASP A 171 1.75 0.80 -2.91
C ASP A 171 2.87 -0.03 -2.28
N THR A 172 2.56 -0.76 -1.22
CA THR A 172 3.54 -1.42 -0.34
C THR A 172 3.91 -2.83 -0.80
N LYS A 173 4.20 -2.95 -2.07
CA LYS A 173 4.71 -4.20 -2.65
C LYS A 173 6.19 -4.40 -2.34
N LEU A 174 6.63 -5.66 -2.32
CA LEU A 174 8.02 -6.03 -2.07
C LEU A 174 9.00 -5.33 -3.04
N ASN A 175 8.62 -5.14 -4.30
CA ASN A 175 9.46 -4.47 -5.30
C ASN A 175 9.67 -2.97 -5.04
N ASN A 176 8.96 -2.39 -4.09
CA ASN A 176 9.14 -1.01 -3.63
C ASN A 176 10.06 -0.91 -2.41
N VAL A 177 10.81 -1.98 -2.10
CA VAL A 177 11.88 -1.97 -1.08
C VAL A 177 13.19 -2.43 -1.69
N MET A 178 14.26 -1.66 -1.47
CA MET A 178 15.62 -2.08 -1.79
C MET A 178 16.17 -2.91 -0.65
N ILE A 179 16.59 -4.13 -0.96
CA ILE A 179 17.24 -5.06 -0.02
C ILE A 179 18.75 -4.98 -0.24
N ASP A 180 19.50 -4.72 0.81
CA ASP A 180 20.98 -4.65 0.78
C ASP A 180 21.58 -6.03 0.46
N ASN A 181 22.42 -6.09 -0.57
CA ASN A 181 22.97 -7.36 -1.07
C ASN A 181 23.97 -8.03 -0.11
N ILE A 182 24.50 -7.28 0.88
CA ILE A 182 25.48 -7.78 1.84
C ILE A 182 24.78 -8.28 3.10
N THR A 183 23.90 -7.45 3.67
CA THR A 183 23.24 -7.74 4.95
C THR A 183 21.92 -8.48 4.77
N GLY A 184 21.30 -8.38 3.60
CA GLY A 184 19.97 -8.87 3.31
C GLY A 184 18.87 -8.12 4.05
N LYS A 185 19.11 -6.87 4.48
CA LYS A 185 18.14 -6.02 5.16
C LYS A 185 17.43 -5.08 4.18
N GLY A 186 16.16 -4.77 4.46
CA GLY A 186 15.45 -3.70 3.78
C GLY A 186 16.04 -2.34 4.18
N ILE A 187 16.56 -1.58 3.21
CA ILE A 187 17.28 -0.33 3.47
C ILE A 187 16.58 0.91 2.98
N CYS A 188 15.83 0.85 1.88
CA CYS A 188 15.20 2.03 1.29
C CYS A 188 13.84 1.68 0.70
N VAL A 189 12.84 2.46 1.05
CA VAL A 189 11.53 2.45 0.38
C VAL A 189 11.63 3.34 -0.86
N ILE A 190 11.21 2.82 -2.00
CA ILE A 190 11.28 3.48 -3.30
C ILE A 190 9.89 3.61 -3.92
N ASP A 191 9.78 4.26 -5.09
CA ASP A 191 8.54 4.51 -5.82
C ASP A 191 7.51 5.32 -5.00
N LEU A 192 7.94 6.52 -4.58
CA LEU A 192 7.16 7.41 -3.72
C LEU A 192 6.06 8.20 -4.47
N ASP A 193 5.65 7.78 -5.66
CA ASP A 193 4.66 8.50 -6.47
C ASP A 193 3.28 8.54 -5.83
N THR A 194 2.95 7.54 -5.04
CA THR A 194 1.68 7.40 -4.34
C THR A 194 1.73 7.88 -2.89
N VAL A 195 2.81 8.56 -2.49
CA VAL A 195 2.90 9.08 -1.12
C VAL A 195 1.91 10.22 -0.91
N MET A 196 0.94 9.97 -0.03
CA MET A 196 -0.20 10.87 0.26
C MET A 196 -0.59 10.76 1.74
N PRO A 197 -1.47 11.65 2.24
CA PRO A 197 -2.05 11.48 3.57
C PRO A 197 -2.95 10.24 3.61
N GLY A 198 -2.88 9.43 4.68
CA GLY A 198 -3.72 8.23 4.80
C GLY A 198 -3.64 7.58 6.18
N SER A 199 -3.82 6.28 6.23
CA SER A 199 -3.73 5.45 7.43
C SER A 199 -2.66 4.37 7.26
N ALA A 200 -1.90 4.09 8.31
CA ALA A 200 -0.96 2.96 8.34
C ALA A 200 -1.63 1.61 8.00
N LEU A 201 -2.96 1.53 8.17
CA LEU A 201 -3.75 0.35 7.81
C LEU A 201 -3.75 0.08 6.30
N TYR A 202 -3.64 1.12 5.48
CA TYR A 202 -3.58 0.98 4.02
C TYR A 202 -2.26 0.33 3.59
N ASP A 203 -1.14 0.83 4.12
CA ASP A 203 0.18 0.29 3.83
C ASP A 203 0.32 -1.16 4.28
N PHE A 204 -0.06 -1.46 5.53
CA PHE A 204 -0.08 -2.83 6.02
C PHE A 204 -1.00 -3.72 5.18
N GLY A 205 -2.20 -3.22 4.89
CA GLY A 205 -3.24 -3.98 4.19
C GLY A 205 -2.86 -4.35 2.76
N ASP A 206 -2.28 -3.42 2.00
CA ASP A 206 -1.88 -3.68 0.63
C ASP A 206 -0.74 -4.71 0.55
N ALA A 207 0.23 -4.63 1.46
CA ALA A 207 1.32 -5.60 1.55
C ALA A 207 0.81 -7.03 1.86
N ILE A 208 -0.15 -7.17 2.81
CA ILE A 208 -0.75 -8.48 3.14
C ILE A 208 -1.55 -9.02 1.96
N ARG A 209 -2.37 -8.19 1.31
CA ARG A 209 -3.16 -8.56 0.14
C ARG A 209 -2.30 -9.19 -0.95
N PHE A 210 -1.15 -8.60 -1.20
CA PHE A 210 -0.23 -9.03 -2.25
C PHE A 210 0.68 -10.17 -1.80
N GLY A 211 1.35 -10.02 -0.63
CA GLY A 211 2.46 -10.86 -0.22
C GLY A 211 2.08 -12.08 0.63
N ALA A 212 0.92 -12.07 1.30
CA ALA A 212 0.45 -13.20 2.10
C ALA A 212 -0.67 -14.01 1.44
N ASN A 213 -0.97 -13.77 0.16
CA ASN A 213 -1.84 -14.61 -0.65
C ASN A 213 -1.04 -15.79 -1.21
N THR A 214 -1.58 -17.01 -1.09
CA THR A 214 -0.94 -18.23 -1.62
C THR A 214 -1.03 -18.37 -3.14
N ALA A 215 -1.81 -17.51 -3.80
CA ALA A 215 -2.03 -17.53 -5.24
C ALA A 215 -1.64 -16.20 -5.90
N VAL A 216 -1.43 -16.24 -7.21
CA VAL A 216 -1.24 -15.02 -8.02
C VAL A 216 -2.54 -14.20 -8.09
N GLU A 217 -2.43 -12.91 -8.41
CA GLU A 217 -3.56 -11.97 -8.38
C GLU A 217 -4.70 -12.35 -9.33
N ASP A 218 -4.41 -13.05 -10.40
CA ASP A 218 -5.36 -13.46 -11.45
C ASP A 218 -5.57 -14.98 -11.53
N GLU A 219 -5.38 -15.71 -10.41
CA GLU A 219 -5.60 -17.16 -10.33
C GLU A 219 -7.05 -17.52 -10.63
N THR A 220 -7.25 -18.42 -11.58
CA THR A 220 -8.59 -18.88 -11.98
C THR A 220 -9.10 -20.06 -11.11
N ASP A 221 -8.18 -20.83 -10.53
CA ASP A 221 -8.53 -21.89 -9.56
C ASP A 221 -8.59 -21.31 -8.15
N LEU A 222 -9.76 -20.83 -7.77
CA LEU A 222 -9.98 -20.18 -6.48
C LEU A 222 -9.73 -21.08 -5.26
N THR A 223 -9.61 -22.40 -5.46
CA THR A 223 -9.26 -23.32 -4.35
C THR A 223 -7.82 -23.16 -3.88
N LYS A 224 -6.97 -22.56 -4.70
CA LYS A 224 -5.57 -22.23 -4.36
C LYS A 224 -5.44 -20.92 -3.58
N VAL A 225 -6.49 -20.08 -3.59
CA VAL A 225 -6.46 -18.76 -2.97
C VAL A 225 -6.69 -18.87 -1.46
N SER A 226 -5.72 -18.49 -0.68
CA SER A 226 -5.78 -18.54 0.78
C SER A 226 -4.85 -17.50 1.39
N LEU A 227 -5.22 -16.95 2.54
CA LEU A 227 -4.30 -16.17 3.36
C LEU A 227 -3.31 -17.14 4.05
N ASP A 228 -2.03 -16.96 3.80
CA ASP A 228 -0.97 -17.63 4.57
C ASP A 228 -0.82 -16.94 5.93
N LEU A 229 -1.19 -17.63 7.01
CA LEU A 229 -1.11 -17.09 8.36
C LEU A 229 0.33 -16.98 8.88
N GLU A 230 1.26 -17.79 8.37
CA GLU A 230 2.68 -17.69 8.76
C GLU A 230 3.31 -16.46 8.14
N LEU A 231 3.02 -16.19 6.86
CA LEU A 231 3.44 -14.94 6.20
C LEU A 231 2.74 -13.71 6.78
N PHE A 232 1.46 -13.81 7.14
CA PHE A 232 0.74 -12.74 7.83
C PHE A 232 1.41 -12.39 9.17
N GLU A 233 1.71 -13.39 10.01
CA GLU A 233 2.38 -13.20 11.30
C GLU A 233 3.78 -12.63 11.12
N LEU A 234 4.53 -13.15 10.15
CA LEU A 234 5.88 -12.72 9.85
C LEU A 234 5.92 -11.26 9.42
N TYR A 235 5.03 -10.85 8.50
CA TYR A 235 4.92 -9.46 8.06
C TYR A 235 4.47 -8.55 9.20
N ALA A 236 3.45 -8.95 9.95
CA ALA A 236 2.96 -8.17 11.09
C ALA A 236 4.08 -7.93 12.14
N LYS A 237 4.88 -8.96 12.43
CA LYS A 237 6.02 -8.85 13.33
C LYS A 237 7.05 -7.83 12.79
N GLY A 238 7.48 -7.97 11.53
CA GLY A 238 8.45 -7.05 10.92
C GLY A 238 7.93 -5.61 10.85
N PHE A 239 6.66 -5.43 10.49
CA PHE A 239 6.04 -4.11 10.42
C PHE A 239 5.97 -3.42 11.79
N LEU A 240 5.52 -4.14 12.83
CA LEU A 240 5.48 -3.61 14.20
C LEU A 240 6.87 -3.32 14.77
N GLU A 241 7.86 -4.18 14.48
CA GLU A 241 9.26 -3.94 14.84
C GLU A 241 9.79 -2.67 14.17
N GLY A 242 9.56 -2.51 12.85
CA GLY A 242 9.94 -1.32 12.10
C GLY A 242 9.24 -0.06 12.57
N CYS A 243 7.99 -0.14 12.98
CA CYS A 243 7.22 0.99 13.51
C CYS A 243 7.73 1.50 14.87
N GLN A 244 8.57 0.75 15.59
CA GLN A 244 9.26 1.19 16.82
C GLN A 244 8.32 1.80 17.87
N GLY A 245 7.11 1.24 18.02
CA GLY A 245 6.11 1.73 18.97
C GLY A 245 5.42 3.05 18.58
N ARG A 246 5.56 3.52 17.33
CA ARG A 246 4.93 4.76 16.85
C ARG A 246 3.47 4.59 16.42
N LEU A 247 2.97 3.36 16.30
CA LEU A 247 1.56 3.12 16.06
C LEU A 247 0.77 3.22 17.38
N THR A 248 -0.44 3.73 17.30
CA THR A 248 -1.39 3.68 18.42
C THR A 248 -1.90 2.26 18.62
N GLN A 249 -2.38 1.96 19.82
CA GLN A 249 -2.96 0.65 20.13
C GLN A 249 -4.13 0.31 19.20
N GLN A 250 -4.94 1.31 18.86
CA GLN A 250 -6.09 1.14 17.96
C GLN A 250 -5.64 0.83 16.52
N GLU A 251 -4.57 1.46 16.02
CA GLU A 251 -4.00 1.11 14.71
C GLU A 251 -3.53 -0.34 14.70
N ILE A 252 -2.83 -0.77 15.75
CA ILE A 252 -2.33 -2.16 15.85
C ILE A 252 -3.51 -3.15 15.84
N GLU A 253 -4.54 -2.92 16.64
CA GLU A 253 -5.71 -3.80 16.71
C GLU A 253 -6.48 -3.87 15.39
N LEU A 254 -6.42 -2.82 14.57
CA LEU A 254 -7.10 -2.73 13.29
C LEU A 254 -6.28 -3.21 12.09
N LEU A 255 -5.03 -3.66 12.27
CA LEU A 255 -4.21 -4.19 11.16
C LEU A 255 -4.93 -5.31 10.36
N PRO A 256 -5.61 -6.30 10.99
CA PRO A 256 -6.39 -7.29 10.24
C PRO A 256 -7.49 -6.68 9.39
N MET A 257 -8.14 -5.60 9.88
CA MET A 257 -9.16 -4.88 9.13
C MET A 257 -8.55 -4.13 7.93
N GLY A 258 -7.36 -3.57 8.09
CA GLY A 258 -6.59 -2.98 6.98
C GLY A 258 -6.37 -3.99 5.85
N ALA A 259 -5.93 -5.21 6.18
CA ALA A 259 -5.72 -6.28 5.20
C ALA A 259 -7.03 -6.62 4.45
N LYS A 260 -8.13 -6.81 5.18
CA LYS A 260 -9.45 -7.10 4.58
C LYS A 260 -9.95 -5.95 3.71
N LEU A 261 -9.82 -4.70 4.20
CA LEU A 261 -10.32 -3.51 3.51
C LEU A 261 -9.58 -3.25 2.19
N MET A 262 -8.24 -3.34 2.17
CA MET A 262 -7.47 -3.15 0.95
C MET A 262 -7.73 -4.25 -0.08
N THR A 263 -7.96 -5.48 0.38
CA THR A 263 -8.37 -6.59 -0.49
C THR A 263 -9.76 -6.34 -1.08
N LEU A 264 -10.71 -5.86 -0.28
CA LEU A 264 -12.07 -5.51 -0.73
C LEU A 264 -12.03 -4.37 -1.75
N GLU A 265 -11.28 -3.32 -1.47
CA GLU A 265 -11.15 -2.17 -2.36
C GLU A 265 -10.59 -2.59 -3.71
N CYS A 266 -9.51 -3.37 -3.72
CA CYS A 266 -8.87 -3.84 -4.93
C CYS A 266 -9.83 -4.71 -5.77
N GLY A 267 -10.49 -5.69 -5.14
CA GLY A 267 -11.48 -6.56 -5.82
C GLY A 267 -12.66 -5.77 -6.39
N MET A 268 -13.16 -4.79 -5.64
CA MET A 268 -14.24 -3.91 -6.07
C MET A 268 -13.84 -3.03 -7.25
N ARG A 269 -12.60 -2.51 -7.27
CA ARG A 269 -12.06 -1.73 -8.39
C ARG A 269 -11.92 -2.57 -9.65
N PHE A 270 -11.47 -3.82 -9.54
CA PHE A 270 -11.44 -4.75 -10.68
C PHE A 270 -12.84 -5.06 -11.22
N LEU A 271 -13.83 -5.23 -10.34
CA LEU A 271 -15.21 -5.46 -10.76
C LEU A 271 -15.81 -4.24 -11.45
N ALA A 272 -15.58 -3.04 -10.92
CA ALA A 272 -16.04 -1.80 -11.52
C ALA A 272 -15.43 -1.60 -12.91
N ASP A 273 -14.14 -1.83 -13.07
CA ASP A 273 -13.46 -1.73 -14.37
C ASP A 273 -13.95 -2.78 -15.37
N TYR A 274 -14.21 -4.01 -14.90
CA TYR A 274 -14.82 -5.05 -15.73
C TYR A 274 -16.20 -4.64 -16.27
N LEU A 275 -17.05 -4.05 -15.44
CA LEU A 275 -18.34 -3.53 -15.85
C LEU A 275 -18.23 -2.35 -16.82
N GLN A 276 -17.17 -1.56 -16.71
CA GLN A 276 -16.87 -0.43 -17.59
C GLN A 276 -16.14 -0.81 -18.88
N GLY A 277 -15.84 -2.10 -19.11
CA GLY A 277 -15.21 -2.59 -20.34
C GLY A 277 -13.70 -2.69 -20.30
N ASP A 278 -13.11 -2.82 -19.10
CA ASP A 278 -11.67 -3.04 -18.88
C ASP A 278 -10.80 -1.86 -19.39
N ILE A 279 -11.16 -0.64 -19.02
CA ILE A 279 -10.55 0.59 -19.54
C ILE A 279 -9.43 1.14 -18.65
N TYR A 280 -9.41 0.81 -17.36
CA TYR A 280 -8.45 1.35 -16.38
C TYR A 280 -7.24 0.43 -16.20
N PHE A 281 -7.48 -0.83 -15.85
CA PHE A 281 -6.40 -1.80 -15.63
C PHE A 281 -6.00 -2.47 -16.95
N ARG A 282 -4.69 -2.60 -17.15
CA ARG A 282 -4.20 -3.34 -18.32
C ARG A 282 -4.60 -4.81 -18.21
N ILE A 283 -5.28 -5.31 -19.23
CA ILE A 283 -5.66 -6.71 -19.37
C ILE A 283 -4.78 -7.42 -20.39
N HIS A 284 -4.58 -8.73 -20.21
CA HIS A 284 -3.83 -9.58 -21.14
C HIS A 284 -4.68 -10.69 -21.77
N ARG A 285 -5.91 -10.86 -21.31
CA ARG A 285 -6.89 -11.84 -21.79
C ARG A 285 -8.31 -11.36 -21.46
N GLU A 286 -9.29 -12.00 -22.07
CA GLU A 286 -10.68 -11.79 -21.75
C GLU A 286 -10.97 -12.16 -20.29
N HIS A 287 -11.87 -11.44 -19.64
CA HIS A 287 -12.25 -11.60 -18.23
C HIS A 287 -11.11 -11.45 -17.20
N HIS A 288 -9.95 -10.89 -17.58
CA HIS A 288 -8.80 -10.79 -16.70
C HIS A 288 -9.11 -10.04 -15.39
N ASN A 289 -9.82 -8.89 -15.47
CA ASN A 289 -10.23 -8.15 -14.27
C ASN A 289 -11.29 -8.91 -13.45
N LEU A 290 -12.15 -9.70 -14.07
CA LEU A 290 -13.09 -10.54 -13.34
C LEU A 290 -12.37 -11.65 -12.55
N ASP A 291 -11.35 -12.28 -13.13
CA ASP A 291 -10.55 -13.28 -12.42
C ASP A 291 -9.81 -12.64 -11.25
N ARG A 292 -9.21 -11.47 -11.45
CA ARG A 292 -8.59 -10.68 -10.36
C ARG A 292 -9.60 -10.35 -9.25
N CYS A 293 -10.79 -9.90 -9.61
CA CYS A 293 -11.86 -9.62 -8.65
C CYS A 293 -12.19 -10.86 -7.83
N ARG A 294 -12.39 -12.01 -8.48
CA ARG A 294 -12.73 -13.29 -7.84
C ARG A 294 -11.64 -13.77 -6.90
N THR A 295 -10.37 -13.61 -7.28
CA THR A 295 -9.22 -13.91 -6.42
C THR A 295 -9.26 -13.07 -5.14
N GLN A 296 -9.48 -11.75 -5.25
CA GLN A 296 -9.58 -10.88 -4.07
C GLN A 296 -10.77 -11.30 -3.17
N PHE A 297 -11.93 -11.59 -3.73
CA PHE A 297 -13.09 -12.00 -2.94
C PHE A 297 -12.92 -13.39 -2.30
N ALA A 298 -12.22 -14.31 -2.97
CA ALA A 298 -11.85 -15.58 -2.36
C ALA A 298 -10.90 -15.39 -1.18
N LEU A 299 -9.93 -14.48 -1.30
CA LEU A 299 -9.00 -14.12 -0.22
C LEU A 299 -9.74 -13.50 0.97
N ILE A 300 -10.71 -12.60 0.75
CA ILE A 300 -11.54 -12.04 1.83
C ILE A 300 -12.31 -13.14 2.55
N LYS A 301 -12.98 -14.04 1.83
CA LYS A 301 -13.72 -15.18 2.42
C LYS A 301 -12.80 -16.04 3.29
N ASP A 302 -11.55 -16.20 2.89
CA ASP A 302 -10.57 -16.94 3.69
C ASP A 302 -10.09 -16.17 4.91
N MET A 303 -9.85 -14.85 4.78
CA MET A 303 -9.56 -13.95 5.92
C MET A 303 -10.70 -14.00 6.96
N GLU A 304 -11.96 -13.98 6.53
CA GLU A 304 -13.12 -14.08 7.42
C GLU A 304 -13.16 -15.42 8.17
N ARG A 305 -12.86 -16.54 7.49
CA ARG A 305 -12.72 -17.84 8.16
C ARG A 305 -11.58 -17.86 9.17
N LYS A 306 -10.50 -17.14 8.90
CA LYS A 306 -9.30 -17.03 9.72
C LYS A 306 -9.31 -15.85 10.68
N TRP A 307 -10.38 -15.04 10.69
CA TRP A 307 -10.46 -13.75 11.40
C TRP A 307 -10.00 -13.81 12.86
N LYS A 308 -10.49 -14.81 13.58
CA LYS A 308 -10.10 -15.00 14.98
C LYS A 308 -8.59 -15.26 15.14
N LYS A 309 -7.98 -15.99 14.21
CA LYS A 309 -6.54 -16.27 14.24
C LYS A 309 -5.73 -15.04 13.91
N MET A 310 -6.14 -14.27 12.90
CA MET A 310 -5.47 -13.00 12.55
C MET A 310 -5.45 -12.04 13.75
N ASN A 311 -6.60 -11.85 14.41
CA ASN A 311 -6.67 -10.99 15.60
C ASN A 311 -5.84 -11.52 16.76
N GLN A 312 -5.80 -12.84 16.98
CA GLN A 312 -4.97 -13.45 18.02
C GLN A 312 -3.47 -13.24 17.75
N ILE A 313 -3.02 -13.36 16.49
CA ILE A 313 -1.64 -13.08 16.09
C ILE A 313 -1.28 -11.64 16.44
N ILE A 314 -2.08 -10.67 15.99
CA ILE A 314 -1.82 -9.25 16.26
C ILE A 314 -1.81 -8.97 17.78
N HIS A 315 -2.76 -9.52 18.52
CA HIS A 315 -2.80 -9.38 19.99
C HIS A 315 -1.53 -9.92 20.66
N ASN A 316 -1.08 -11.11 20.27
CA ASN A 316 0.15 -11.71 20.83
C ASN A 316 1.38 -10.84 20.54
N LEU A 317 1.50 -10.31 19.32
CA LEU A 317 2.61 -9.44 18.91
C LEU A 317 2.59 -8.10 19.66
N SER A 318 1.41 -7.51 19.91
CA SER A 318 1.27 -6.24 20.64
C SER A 318 1.72 -6.34 22.09
N ILE A 319 1.47 -7.46 22.76
CA ILE A 319 1.93 -7.70 24.15
C ILE A 319 3.46 -7.85 24.19
N GLY A 320 4.05 -8.55 23.21
CA GLY A 320 5.51 -8.77 23.13
C GLY A 320 6.30 -7.47 22.93
N THR A 321 5.76 -6.53 22.16
CA THR A 321 6.41 -5.21 21.93
C THR A 321 6.32 -4.28 23.15
N GLY A 322 5.31 -4.43 24.01
CA GLY A 322 5.14 -3.63 25.24
C GLY A 322 6.12 -3.99 26.36
N GLN A 323 6.67 -5.19 26.38
CA GLN A 323 7.62 -5.62 27.44
C GLN A 323 9.03 -5.03 27.26
N HIS A 324 9.42 -4.58 26.07
CA HIS A 324 10.73 -3.96 25.84
C HIS A 324 10.79 -2.46 26.16
N GLN A 325 9.66 -1.80 26.46
CA GLN A 325 9.62 -0.37 26.81
C GLN A 325 9.73 -0.10 28.32
N SER A 326 9.70 -1.13 29.20
CA SER A 326 9.76 -0.96 30.65
C SER A 326 11.18 -1.10 31.27
N ASP A 327 12.21 -1.37 30.45
CA ASP A 327 13.57 -1.62 30.91
C ASP A 327 14.60 -0.52 30.53
N PHE A 328 14.14 0.70 30.21
CA PHE A 328 15.02 1.86 30.01
C PHE A 328 14.65 3.03 30.89
#